data_9dff2105f82232824ea9b03e8624c774
#
_entry.id   9dff2105f82232824ea9b03e8624c774
#
_cell.length_a   1.000
_cell.length_b   1.000
_cell.length_c   1.000
_cell.angle_alpha   90.00
_cell.angle_beta   90.00
_cell.angle_gamma   90.00
#
_symmetry.space_group_name_H-M   'P 1'
#
loop_
_entity.id
_entity.type
_entity.pdbx_description
1 polymer ?
#
loop_
_entity_poly.entity_id
_entity_poly.type
_entity_poly.pdbx_seq_one_letter_code
_entity_poly.pdbx_strand_id
1 'polypeptide(L)'
;VFRSLPVTTLFIDGNHENFEQLNSYAVEQWNGGKVHIIEDNMIHLMRGQIFTIDGLKFFTFGGAYSIDKMSRAEGISWFPEEIPSREEYEEGWANLEKEDFQVDYILTHTAPRDVAAAMGYGELSDDEVELRQYLQRVADKTEFQKWYFGHFHEDAEVEEVFVCLYDEVVELS
;
A
#
# COMPACT_ATOMS: atom_id res chain seq x y z
N VAL A 1 -20.77 -3.47 8.71
CA VAL A 1 -20.95 -4.37 7.56
C VAL A 1 -19.85 -5.43 7.56
N PHE A 2 -18.55 -5.08 7.65
CA PHE A 2 -17.45 -6.05 7.59
C PHE A 2 -17.42 -7.05 8.75
N ARG A 3 -17.79 -6.64 9.98
CA ARG A 3 -17.81 -7.50 11.19
C ARG A 3 -18.64 -8.78 11.04
N SER A 4 -19.63 -8.79 10.19
CA SER A 4 -20.55 -9.92 10.00
C SER A 4 -20.19 -10.82 8.81
N LEU A 5 -19.14 -10.51 8.07
CA LEU A 5 -18.70 -11.32 6.95
C LEU A 5 -17.96 -12.56 7.47
N PRO A 6 -18.19 -13.75 6.87
CA PRO A 6 -17.50 -14.99 7.24
C PRO A 6 -16.10 -15.09 6.62
N VAL A 7 -15.44 -13.96 6.39
CA VAL A 7 -14.12 -13.85 5.77
C VAL A 7 -13.26 -12.87 6.55
N THR A 8 -11.94 -13.05 6.49
CA THR A 8 -10.98 -12.07 7.01
C THR A 8 -10.72 -11.04 5.94
N THR A 9 -10.90 -9.78 6.28
CA THR A 9 -10.56 -8.64 5.43
C THR A 9 -9.16 -8.16 5.78
N LEU A 10 -8.27 -8.17 4.81
CA LEU A 10 -6.94 -7.58 4.90
C LEU A 10 -6.95 -6.27 4.13
N PHE A 11 -6.35 -5.22 4.66
CA PHE A 11 -6.25 -3.94 3.96
C PHE A 11 -4.92 -3.25 4.21
N ILE A 12 -4.52 -2.43 3.26
CA ILE A 12 -3.44 -1.45 3.40
C ILE A 12 -4.05 -0.07 3.60
N ASP A 13 -3.34 0.82 4.24
CA ASP A 13 -3.78 2.20 4.43
C ASP A 13 -3.70 3.01 3.12
N GLY A 14 -4.68 3.90 2.95
CA GLY A 14 -4.68 4.91 1.91
C GLY A 14 -4.16 6.27 2.41
N ASN A 15 -4.53 7.35 1.71
CA ASN A 15 -4.23 8.72 2.13
C ASN A 15 -5.35 9.36 2.97
N HIS A 16 -6.52 8.76 3.03
CA HIS A 16 -7.68 9.29 3.75
C HIS A 16 -8.00 8.53 5.04
N GLU A 17 -6.99 7.96 5.66
CA GLU A 17 -7.14 7.24 6.93
C GLU A 17 -7.18 8.19 8.12
N ASN A 18 -7.81 7.75 9.20
CA ASN A 18 -7.59 8.33 10.52
C ASN A 18 -6.33 7.71 11.14
N PHE A 19 -5.17 8.28 10.81
CA PHE A 19 -3.89 7.73 11.25
C PHE A 19 -3.70 7.79 12.77
N GLU A 20 -4.28 8.78 13.47
CA GLU A 20 -4.26 8.81 14.93
C GLU A 20 -4.94 7.55 15.51
N GLN A 21 -6.10 7.19 14.98
CA GLN A 21 -6.81 5.98 15.40
C GLN A 21 -6.07 4.71 14.93
N LEU A 22 -5.63 4.65 13.68
CA LEU A 22 -4.95 3.48 13.12
C LEU A 22 -3.66 3.15 13.90
N ASN A 23 -2.86 4.18 14.21
CA ASN A 23 -1.62 4.04 14.96
C ASN A 23 -1.82 3.84 16.46
N SER A 24 -3.05 3.97 16.97
CA SER A 24 -3.36 3.66 18.38
C SER A 24 -3.52 2.16 18.66
N TYR A 25 -3.69 1.34 17.63
CA TYR A 25 -3.74 -0.12 17.77
C TYR A 25 -2.36 -0.69 18.08
N ALA A 26 -2.32 -1.77 18.86
CA ALA A 26 -1.06 -2.46 19.14
C ALA A 26 -0.48 -3.07 17.85
N VAL A 27 0.83 -2.95 17.69
CA VAL A 27 1.53 -3.65 16.61
C VAL A 27 1.67 -5.12 16.98
N GLU A 28 1.18 -6.00 16.13
CA GLU A 28 1.24 -7.44 16.30
C GLU A 28 1.98 -8.11 15.14
N GLN A 29 2.37 -9.38 15.31
CA GLN A 29 2.98 -10.18 14.25
C GLN A 29 1.93 -11.13 13.67
N TRP A 30 1.80 -11.12 12.36
CA TRP A 30 0.88 -12.00 11.64
C TRP A 30 1.47 -12.42 10.28
N ASN A 31 1.52 -13.71 10.02
CA ASN A 31 1.99 -14.31 8.75
C ASN A 31 3.32 -13.74 8.20
N GLY A 32 4.25 -13.37 9.09
CA GLY A 32 5.59 -12.90 8.73
C GLY A 32 5.79 -11.39 8.81
N GLY A 33 4.72 -10.59 8.89
CA GLY A 33 4.79 -9.14 8.93
C GLY A 33 4.09 -8.51 10.14
N LYS A 34 4.28 -7.22 10.30
CA LYS A 34 3.62 -6.39 11.32
C LYS A 34 2.23 -5.98 10.87
N VAL A 35 1.29 -6.01 11.79
CA VAL A 35 -0.12 -5.67 11.53
C VAL A 35 -0.71 -4.87 12.69
N HIS A 36 -1.84 -4.19 12.40
CA HIS A 36 -2.80 -3.78 13.43
C HIS A 36 -4.05 -4.65 13.29
N ILE A 37 -4.44 -5.34 14.37
CA ILE A 37 -5.70 -6.08 14.41
C ILE A 37 -6.79 -5.10 14.84
N ILE A 38 -7.62 -4.69 13.88
CA ILE A 38 -8.71 -3.72 14.13
C ILE A 38 -9.90 -4.44 14.73
N GLU A 39 -10.23 -5.61 14.22
CA GLU A 39 -11.30 -6.53 14.62
C GLU A 39 -10.83 -7.96 14.37
N ASP A 40 -11.51 -8.95 14.92
CA ASP A 40 -11.16 -10.37 14.75
C ASP A 40 -11.02 -10.81 13.27
N ASN A 41 -11.75 -10.15 12.38
CA ASN A 41 -11.75 -10.42 10.95
C ASN A 41 -11.38 -9.19 10.09
N MET A 42 -10.71 -8.18 10.66
CA MET A 42 -10.25 -7.00 9.94
C MET A 42 -8.82 -6.64 10.39
N ILE A 43 -7.87 -6.80 9.49
CA ILE A 43 -6.44 -6.68 9.77
C ILE A 43 -5.82 -5.65 8.82
N HIS A 44 -5.17 -4.65 9.39
CA HIS A 44 -4.36 -3.68 8.67
C HIS A 44 -2.95 -4.24 8.46
N LEU A 45 -2.55 -4.40 7.22
CA LEU A 45 -1.21 -4.80 6.81
C LEU A 45 -0.31 -3.57 6.80
N MET A 46 0.66 -3.48 7.71
CA MET A 46 1.51 -2.31 7.84
C MET A 46 2.45 -2.15 6.64
N ARG A 47 2.95 -0.95 6.45
CA ARG A 47 3.84 -0.59 5.35
C ARG A 47 5.18 -1.31 5.42
N GLY A 48 5.72 -1.66 4.27
CA GLY A 48 7.05 -2.26 4.16
C GLY A 48 7.14 -3.71 4.65
N GLN A 49 6.02 -4.38 4.85
CA GLN A 49 5.98 -5.74 5.36
C GLN A 49 5.83 -6.77 4.24
N ILE A 50 6.26 -8.00 4.51
CA ILE A 50 6.04 -9.15 3.63
C ILE A 50 5.26 -10.20 4.40
N PHE A 51 4.13 -10.61 3.82
CA PHE A 51 3.23 -11.59 4.39
C PHE A 51 3.22 -12.86 3.55
N THR A 52 3.25 -14.03 4.21
CA THR A 52 3.04 -15.30 3.52
C THR A 52 1.61 -15.79 3.78
N ILE A 53 0.78 -15.77 2.74
CA ILE A 53 -0.62 -16.15 2.79
C ILE A 53 -0.85 -17.25 1.77
N ASP A 54 -1.30 -18.42 2.22
CA ASP A 54 -1.50 -19.64 1.39
C ASP A 54 -0.26 -20.03 0.55
N GLY A 55 0.94 -19.74 1.09
CA GLY A 55 2.22 -20.03 0.45
C GLY A 55 2.71 -18.97 -0.54
N LEU A 56 1.93 -17.91 -0.77
CA LEU A 56 2.29 -16.77 -1.64
C LEU A 56 2.80 -15.60 -0.79
N LYS A 57 3.81 -14.91 -1.29
CA LYS A 57 4.41 -13.73 -0.64
C LYS A 57 3.81 -12.43 -1.17
N PHE A 58 3.35 -11.60 -0.25
CA PHE A 58 2.76 -10.30 -0.52
C PHE A 58 3.60 -9.20 0.12
N PHE A 59 4.18 -8.31 -0.67
CA PHE A 59 4.75 -7.07 -0.17
C PHE A 59 3.69 -5.99 -0.12
N THR A 60 3.59 -5.26 1.00
CA THR A 60 2.57 -4.23 1.21
C THR A 60 3.20 -2.87 1.48
N PHE A 61 2.64 -1.80 0.88
CA PHE A 61 3.09 -0.45 1.13
C PHE A 61 1.96 0.57 0.91
N GLY A 62 1.37 1.06 2.01
CA GLY A 62 0.28 2.04 2.00
C GLY A 62 0.76 3.47 1.78
N GLY A 63 -0.20 4.40 1.89
CA GLY A 63 0.02 5.82 1.78
C GLY A 63 -0.02 6.36 0.36
N ALA A 64 -0.40 7.64 0.25
CA ALA A 64 -0.30 8.47 -0.94
C ALA A 64 -0.46 9.95 -0.57
N TYR A 65 -0.13 10.83 -1.49
CA TYR A 65 -0.30 12.27 -1.32
C TYR A 65 -1.74 12.71 -1.60
N SER A 66 -2.33 13.49 -0.67
CA SER A 66 -3.66 14.07 -0.86
C SER A 66 -3.57 15.39 -1.62
N ILE A 67 -4.04 15.41 -2.86
CA ILE A 67 -4.07 16.61 -3.71
C ILE A 67 -4.97 17.72 -3.13
N ASP A 68 -5.92 17.36 -2.29
CA ASP A 68 -6.90 18.25 -1.67
C ASP A 68 -6.55 18.63 -0.23
N LYS A 69 -5.34 18.33 0.26
CA LYS A 69 -4.90 18.58 1.65
C LYS A 69 -5.09 20.03 2.07
N MET A 70 -4.96 21.00 1.15
CA MET A 70 -5.14 22.42 1.43
C MET A 70 -6.59 22.80 1.80
N SER A 71 -7.55 21.95 1.46
CA SER A 71 -8.97 22.12 1.81
C SER A 71 -9.39 21.30 3.05
N ARG A 72 -8.46 20.56 3.64
CA ARG A 72 -8.68 19.67 4.77
C ARG A 72 -8.12 20.25 6.07
N ALA A 73 -8.57 19.71 7.20
CA ALA A 73 -8.09 20.08 8.53
C ALA A 73 -7.14 18.99 9.06
N GLU A 74 -5.91 19.40 9.40
CA GLU A 74 -4.91 18.53 9.99
C GLU A 74 -5.40 17.93 11.32
N GLY A 75 -5.17 16.63 11.51
CA GLY A 75 -5.62 15.87 12.70
C GLY A 75 -7.13 15.57 12.72
N ILE A 76 -7.89 15.94 11.68
CA ILE A 76 -9.34 15.70 11.57
C ILE A 76 -9.70 14.98 10.28
N SER A 77 -9.30 15.54 9.15
CA SER A 77 -9.63 15.03 7.81
C SER A 77 -8.40 14.89 6.91
N TRP A 78 -7.23 15.26 7.42
CA TRP A 78 -5.93 15.05 6.81
C TRP A 78 -4.88 14.83 7.89
N PHE A 79 -3.92 13.97 7.63
CA PHE A 79 -2.84 13.60 8.54
C PHE A 79 -1.52 13.56 7.77
N PRO A 80 -0.42 14.13 8.31
CA PRO A 80 0.90 14.05 7.68
C PRO A 80 1.39 12.62 7.45
N GLU A 81 0.92 11.68 8.27
CA GLU A 81 1.23 10.25 8.20
C GLU A 81 0.68 9.56 6.95
N GLU A 82 -0.12 10.26 6.10
CA GLU A 82 -0.46 9.75 4.77
C GLU A 82 0.79 9.47 3.92
N ILE A 83 1.86 10.25 4.17
CA ILE A 83 3.17 10.04 3.55
C ILE A 83 3.99 9.12 4.46
N PRO A 84 4.58 8.07 3.90
CA PRO A 84 5.43 7.16 4.65
C PRO A 84 6.64 7.86 5.28
N SER A 85 7.01 7.41 6.47
CA SER A 85 8.22 7.85 7.15
C SER A 85 9.47 7.24 6.51
N ARG A 86 10.62 7.85 6.79
CA ARG A 86 11.91 7.33 6.35
C ARG A 86 12.16 5.91 6.86
N GLU A 87 11.79 5.64 8.09
CA GLU A 87 11.91 4.33 8.73
C GLU A 87 11.08 3.27 8.00
N GLU A 88 9.88 3.60 7.54
CA GLU A 88 9.03 2.68 6.76
C GLU A 88 9.65 2.37 5.39
N TYR A 89 10.22 3.36 4.70
CA TYR A 89 10.97 3.13 3.45
C TYR A 89 12.18 2.22 3.67
N GLU A 90 12.98 2.48 4.72
CA GLU A 90 14.16 1.70 5.04
C GLU A 90 13.79 0.26 5.46
N GLU A 91 12.74 0.08 6.25
CA GLU A 91 12.24 -1.23 6.66
C GLU A 91 11.71 -2.04 5.47
N GLY A 92 10.92 -1.41 4.62
CA GLY A 92 10.38 -2.07 3.42
C GLY A 92 11.47 -2.55 2.49
N TRP A 93 12.48 -1.71 2.25
CA TRP A 93 13.63 -2.10 1.44
C TRP A 93 14.40 -3.26 2.06
N ALA A 94 14.69 -3.19 3.36
CA ALA A 94 15.41 -4.24 4.07
C ALA A 94 14.63 -5.57 4.11
N ASN A 95 13.30 -5.53 4.17
CA ASN A 95 12.48 -6.73 4.12
C ASN A 95 12.49 -7.36 2.72
N LEU A 96 12.41 -6.56 1.65
CA LEU A 96 12.58 -7.07 0.28
C LEU A 96 13.98 -7.67 0.05
N GLU A 97 15.03 -7.03 0.58
CA GLU A 97 16.40 -7.54 0.48
C GLU A 97 16.56 -8.91 1.16
N LYS A 98 15.91 -9.15 2.30
CA LYS A 98 15.91 -10.47 2.99
C LYS A 98 15.25 -11.58 2.15
N GLU A 99 14.33 -11.22 1.28
CA GLU A 99 13.65 -12.12 0.35
C GLU A 99 14.30 -12.11 -1.04
N ASP A 100 15.56 -11.66 -1.14
CA ASP A 100 16.29 -11.54 -2.41
C ASP A 100 15.51 -10.77 -3.49
N PHE A 101 14.65 -9.82 -3.10
CA PHE A 101 13.73 -9.06 -3.96
C PHE A 101 12.82 -9.97 -4.79
N GLN A 102 12.26 -11.01 -4.18
CA GLN A 102 11.33 -11.95 -4.82
C GLN A 102 10.07 -12.09 -3.98
N VAL A 103 8.94 -11.66 -4.55
CA VAL A 103 7.59 -11.81 -3.97
C VAL A 103 6.60 -12.19 -5.06
N ASP A 104 5.45 -12.76 -4.71
CA ASP A 104 4.44 -13.10 -5.70
C ASP A 104 3.61 -11.89 -6.09
N TYR A 105 3.20 -11.10 -5.10
CA TYR A 105 2.34 -9.93 -5.29
C TYR A 105 2.85 -8.72 -4.54
N ILE A 106 2.60 -7.54 -5.12
CA ILE A 106 2.81 -6.27 -4.46
C ILE A 106 1.48 -5.53 -4.36
N LEU A 107 1.16 -5.05 -3.15
CA LEU A 107 -0.06 -4.29 -2.87
C LEU A 107 0.34 -2.90 -2.36
N THR A 108 -0.01 -1.86 -3.09
CA THR A 108 0.24 -0.48 -2.69
C THR A 108 -1.00 0.38 -2.83
N HIS A 109 -1.05 1.54 -2.16
CA HIS A 109 -2.18 2.44 -2.38
C HIS A 109 -1.99 3.28 -3.64
N THR A 110 -0.80 3.82 -3.88
CA THR A 110 -0.45 4.51 -5.14
C THR A 110 0.51 3.69 -5.99
N ALA A 111 0.87 4.19 -7.18
CA ALA A 111 1.68 3.48 -8.17
C ALA A 111 3.15 3.93 -8.19
N PRO A 112 4.06 3.10 -8.76
CA PRO A 112 5.38 3.53 -9.19
C PRO A 112 5.30 4.74 -10.14
N ARG A 113 6.36 5.56 -10.14
CA ARG A 113 6.42 6.82 -10.93
C ARG A 113 6.07 6.61 -12.41
N ASP A 114 6.71 5.65 -13.05
CA ASP A 114 6.57 5.46 -14.49
C ASP A 114 5.19 4.87 -14.85
N VAL A 115 4.62 4.06 -13.95
CA VAL A 115 3.26 3.52 -14.08
C VAL A 115 2.22 4.65 -13.96
N ALA A 116 2.34 5.50 -12.95
CA ALA A 116 1.46 6.66 -12.79
C ALA A 116 1.56 7.61 -13.99
N ALA A 117 2.79 7.85 -14.49
CA ALA A 117 3.00 8.67 -15.69
C ALA A 117 2.38 8.04 -16.95
N ALA A 118 2.46 6.72 -17.13
CA ALA A 118 1.81 6.01 -18.24
C ALA A 118 0.27 6.13 -18.19
N MET A 119 -0.31 6.20 -16.98
CA MET A 119 -1.74 6.48 -16.78
C MET A 119 -2.10 7.98 -16.95
N GLY A 120 -1.11 8.87 -17.15
CA GLY A 120 -1.33 10.31 -17.34
C GLY A 120 -1.28 11.16 -16.07
N TYR A 121 -0.86 10.59 -14.95
CA TYR A 121 -0.76 11.29 -13.66
C TYR A 121 0.66 11.81 -13.40
N GLY A 122 0.79 13.15 -13.40
CA GLY A 122 2.01 13.85 -12.99
C GLY A 122 2.19 13.88 -11.47
N GLU A 123 3.36 14.33 -11.04
CA GLU A 123 3.69 14.54 -9.62
C GLU A 123 3.38 15.99 -9.24
N LEU A 124 2.78 16.19 -8.06
CA LEU A 124 2.27 17.48 -7.59
C LEU A 124 3.03 18.04 -6.38
N SER A 125 3.89 17.23 -5.73
CA SER A 125 4.66 17.64 -4.56
C SER A 125 5.94 16.82 -4.42
N ASP A 126 6.92 17.33 -3.65
CA ASP A 126 8.16 16.62 -3.35
C ASP A 126 7.89 15.31 -2.56
N ASP A 127 6.91 15.32 -1.66
CA ASP A 127 6.50 14.14 -0.89
C ASP A 127 5.97 13.02 -1.81
N GLU A 128 5.15 13.38 -2.81
CA GLU A 128 4.64 12.44 -3.80
C GLU A 128 5.77 11.90 -4.69
N VAL A 129 6.70 12.78 -5.09
CA VAL A 129 7.89 12.40 -5.86
C VAL A 129 8.70 11.36 -5.10
N GLU A 130 8.97 11.56 -3.80
CA GLU A 130 9.75 10.63 -2.99
C GLU A 130 9.08 9.26 -2.91
N LEU A 131 7.78 9.21 -2.61
CA LEU A 131 7.01 7.96 -2.52
C LEU A 131 7.00 7.21 -3.86
N ARG A 132 6.63 7.89 -4.95
CA ARG A 132 6.56 7.25 -6.28
C ARG A 132 7.94 6.81 -6.78
N GLN A 133 9.01 7.53 -6.46
CA GLN A 133 10.39 7.11 -6.77
C GLN A 133 10.83 5.91 -5.93
N TYR A 134 10.41 5.83 -4.66
CA TYR A 134 10.67 4.64 -3.85
C TYR A 134 9.97 3.42 -4.46
N LEU A 135 8.68 3.53 -4.79
CA LEU A 135 7.94 2.45 -5.45
C LEU A 135 8.53 2.08 -6.81
N GLN A 136 9.05 3.06 -7.57
CA GLN A 136 9.75 2.78 -8.83
C GLN A 136 11.01 1.94 -8.60
N ARG A 137 11.82 2.27 -7.59
CA ARG A 137 13.00 1.47 -7.25
C ARG A 137 12.62 0.05 -6.80
N VAL A 138 11.50 -0.10 -6.10
CA VAL A 138 10.96 -1.42 -5.77
C VAL A 138 10.60 -2.19 -7.04
N ALA A 139 9.90 -1.55 -7.99
CA ALA A 139 9.52 -2.16 -9.26
C ALA A 139 10.73 -2.57 -10.10
N ASP A 140 11.75 -1.71 -10.16
CA ASP A 140 12.98 -1.95 -10.94
C ASP A 140 13.82 -3.11 -10.39
N LYS A 141 13.69 -3.40 -9.09
CA LYS A 141 14.57 -4.34 -8.40
C LYS A 141 13.92 -5.67 -8.06
N THR A 142 12.60 -5.69 -7.89
CA THR A 142 11.86 -6.84 -7.35
C THR A 142 11.25 -7.67 -8.48
N GLU A 143 11.38 -8.99 -8.39
CA GLU A 143 10.64 -9.93 -9.22
C GLU A 143 9.29 -10.21 -8.59
N PHE A 144 8.20 -10.03 -9.35
CA PHE A 144 6.81 -10.24 -8.91
C PHE A 144 5.92 -10.67 -10.09
N GLN A 145 4.75 -11.24 -9.79
CA GLN A 145 3.77 -11.66 -10.79
C GLN A 145 2.82 -10.53 -11.16
N LYS A 146 2.23 -9.88 -10.14
CA LYS A 146 1.29 -8.75 -10.30
C LYS A 146 1.50 -7.72 -9.19
N TRP A 147 1.24 -6.47 -9.55
CA TRP A 147 1.22 -5.33 -8.64
C TRP A 147 -0.15 -4.67 -8.67
N TYR A 148 -0.87 -4.71 -7.55
CA TYR A 148 -2.17 -4.09 -7.41
C TYR A 148 -2.07 -2.79 -6.64
N PHE A 149 -2.78 -1.78 -7.11
CA PHE A 149 -2.84 -0.45 -6.48
C PHE A 149 -4.19 0.21 -6.74
N GLY A 150 -4.49 1.33 -6.04
CA GLY A 150 -5.69 2.13 -6.19
C GLY A 150 -5.37 3.61 -6.37
N HIS A 151 -5.99 4.47 -5.55
CA HIS A 151 -5.76 5.90 -5.46
C HIS A 151 -6.29 6.74 -6.63
N PHE A 152 -6.19 6.28 -7.86
CA PHE A 152 -6.51 7.05 -9.07
C PHE A 152 -8.00 7.03 -9.45
N HIS A 153 -8.82 6.27 -8.71
CA HIS A 153 -10.26 6.15 -8.93
C HIS A 153 -10.64 5.70 -10.35
N GLU A 154 -9.88 4.79 -10.90
CA GLU A 154 -10.15 4.15 -12.17
C GLU A 154 -9.65 2.70 -12.17
N ASP A 155 -10.25 1.86 -13.00
CA ASP A 155 -9.78 0.51 -13.27
C ASP A 155 -8.91 0.56 -14.53
N ALA A 156 -7.64 0.16 -14.43
CA ALA A 156 -6.68 0.20 -15.52
C ALA A 156 -5.61 -0.87 -15.38
N GLU A 157 -5.07 -1.34 -16.50
CA GLU A 157 -3.94 -2.26 -16.55
C GLU A 157 -2.79 -1.62 -17.34
N VAL A 158 -1.59 -1.63 -16.76
CA VAL A 158 -0.37 -1.10 -17.38
C VAL A 158 0.65 -2.23 -17.48
N GLU A 159 1.21 -2.45 -18.67
CA GLU A 159 2.24 -3.46 -18.96
C GLU A 159 1.85 -4.90 -18.51
N GLU A 160 0.56 -5.22 -18.49
CA GLU A 160 0.00 -6.52 -18.11
C GLU A 160 0.29 -6.96 -16.65
N VAL A 161 1.13 -6.25 -15.91
CA VAL A 161 1.54 -6.62 -14.54
C VAL A 161 1.10 -5.62 -13.48
N PHE A 162 0.83 -4.36 -13.83
CA PHE A 162 0.35 -3.33 -12.91
C PHE A 162 -1.15 -3.12 -13.10
N VAL A 163 -1.91 -3.31 -12.02
CA VAL A 163 -3.38 -3.28 -12.06
C VAL A 163 -3.90 -2.25 -11.07
N CYS A 164 -4.46 -1.17 -11.59
CA CYS A 164 -5.20 -0.18 -10.82
C CYS A 164 -6.63 -0.69 -10.60
N LEU A 165 -7.11 -0.67 -9.35
CA LEU A 165 -8.44 -1.14 -8.98
C LEU A 165 -9.23 -0.04 -8.29
N TYR A 166 -10.46 0.15 -8.73
CA TYR A 166 -11.41 1.08 -8.13
C TYR A 166 -12.79 0.45 -7.91
N ASP A 167 -13.47 0.06 -8.97
CA ASP A 167 -14.79 -0.58 -8.92
C ASP A 167 -14.70 -2.11 -9.11
N GLU A 168 -13.63 -2.60 -9.71
CA GLU A 168 -13.43 -4.01 -10.00
C GLU A 168 -12.96 -4.81 -8.77
N VAL A 169 -13.37 -6.07 -8.71
CA VAL A 169 -12.88 -7.09 -7.77
C VAL A 169 -12.25 -8.21 -8.58
N VAL A 170 -11.00 -8.52 -8.28
CA VAL A 170 -10.24 -9.55 -8.98
C VAL A 170 -9.95 -10.74 -8.05
N GLU A 171 -9.98 -11.94 -8.60
CA GLU A 171 -9.51 -13.13 -7.92
C GLU A 171 -8.00 -13.30 -8.19
N LEU A 172 -7.23 -13.58 -7.14
CA LEU A 172 -5.82 -13.91 -7.28
C LEU A 172 -5.69 -15.36 -7.71
N SER A 173 -5.01 -15.61 -8.82
CA SER A 173 -4.86 -16.93 -9.43
C SER A 173 -3.38 -17.31 -9.59
#